data_2cc35bbcaaeedbdd92820e4bb09262c4
#
_entry.id   2cc35bbcaaeedbdd92820e4bb09262c4
#
_cell.length_a   1.000
_cell.length_b   1.000
_cell.length_c   1.000
_cell.angle_alpha   90.00
_cell.angle_beta   90.00
_cell.angle_gamma   90.00
#
_symmetry.space_group_name_H-M   'P 1'
#
loop_
_entity.id
_entity.type
_entity.pdbx_description
1 polymer ?
#
loop_
_entity_poly.entity_id
_entity_poly.type
_entity_poly.pdbx_seq_one_letter_code
_entity_poly.pdbx_strand_id
1 'polypeptide(L)'
;DAAEPGSVSLLDDGGGTPGGSAARRGTLIHTLLQMLPAIDPSERQDRARQWCAMTAPEMDIGDVDSLLAQVFGVLDDPRYAPLFAPESIAEVSVMGTLKLGGEARAVSGVIDRLVAVGDTVLIVDYKTGRHIPETPDAVAEAHARQMALYRALVAPLYPGKTVRTLLLFTAGPAMIEVSGERLASALAGLAQS
;
A
#
# COMPACT_ATOMS: atom_id res chain seq x y z
N ASP A 1 19.64 -25.49 20.49
CA ASP A 1 18.72 -24.43 20.88
C ASP A 1 18.78 -23.38 19.77
N ALA A 2 17.95 -23.57 18.74
CA ALA A 2 17.87 -22.61 17.64
C ALA A 2 16.95 -21.47 18.12
N ALA A 3 17.50 -20.30 18.34
CA ALA A 3 16.72 -19.09 18.61
C ALA A 3 15.70 -18.90 17.48
N GLU A 4 14.43 -18.80 17.84
CA GLU A 4 13.36 -18.44 16.90
C GLU A 4 13.73 -17.10 16.24
N PRO A 5 13.71 -17.00 14.91
CA PRO A 5 13.99 -15.73 14.25
C PRO A 5 12.93 -14.72 14.64
N GLY A 6 13.37 -13.54 15.11
CA GLY A 6 12.47 -12.42 15.37
C GLY A 6 11.59 -12.16 14.15
N SER A 7 10.29 -12.00 14.33
CA SER A 7 9.37 -11.73 13.22
C SER A 7 9.09 -10.24 13.11
N VAL A 8 9.12 -9.70 11.88
CA VAL A 8 8.67 -8.34 11.55
C VAL A 8 7.39 -8.46 10.74
N SER A 9 6.27 -8.02 11.32
CA SER A 9 5.01 -7.91 10.59
C SER A 9 4.92 -6.53 9.96
N LEU A 10 4.63 -6.48 8.67
CA LEU A 10 4.34 -5.26 7.92
C LEU A 10 2.84 -4.98 7.84
N LEU A 11 2.05 -5.81 8.53
CA LEU A 11 0.63 -5.58 8.69
C LEU A 11 0.45 -4.44 9.69
N ASP A 12 0.03 -3.29 9.20
CA ASP A 12 -0.43 -2.15 9.97
C ASP A 12 0.67 -1.21 10.55
N ASP A 13 1.11 -0.29 9.72
CA ASP A 13 1.65 1.00 10.16
C ASP A 13 0.80 2.19 9.66
N GLY A 14 -0.48 1.97 9.47
CA GLY A 14 -1.43 3.08 9.37
C GLY A 14 -1.52 3.75 10.74
N GLY A 15 -0.78 4.84 10.96
CA GLY A 15 -0.56 5.54 12.24
C GLY A 15 -1.82 5.98 13.02
N GLY A 16 -2.69 5.04 13.32
CA GLY A 16 -3.88 5.19 14.15
C GLY A 16 -3.98 4.04 15.13
N THR A 17 -4.47 4.32 16.32
CA THR A 17 -4.81 3.31 17.32
C THR A 17 -5.69 2.23 16.68
N PRO A 18 -5.40 0.93 16.81
CA PRO A 18 -6.25 -0.14 16.31
C PRO A 18 -7.69 0.07 16.81
N GLY A 19 -8.66 0.22 15.87
CA GLY A 19 -10.06 0.48 16.19
C GLY A 19 -10.55 1.93 16.12
N GLY A 20 -9.69 2.90 15.79
CA GLY A 20 -10.12 4.29 15.57
C GLY A 20 -10.87 4.48 14.26
N SER A 21 -11.77 5.50 14.18
CA SER A 21 -12.56 5.83 12.98
C SER A 21 -11.68 6.07 11.74
N ALA A 22 -10.49 6.63 11.92
CA ALA A 22 -9.53 6.87 10.84
C ALA A 22 -8.96 5.56 10.26
N ALA A 23 -8.58 4.59 11.11
CA ALA A 23 -8.09 3.29 10.67
C ALA A 23 -9.19 2.53 9.92
N ARG A 24 -10.42 2.52 10.47
CA ARG A 24 -11.57 1.91 9.79
C ARG A 24 -11.85 2.54 8.42
N ARG A 25 -11.82 3.88 8.34
CA ARG A 25 -11.95 4.58 7.08
C ARG A 25 -10.87 4.17 6.08
N GLY A 26 -9.62 4.04 6.54
CA GLY A 26 -8.52 3.54 5.73
C GLY A 26 -8.81 2.17 5.15
N THR A 27 -9.21 1.22 5.98
CA THR A 27 -9.58 -0.15 5.55
C THR A 27 -10.69 -0.13 4.49
N LEU A 28 -11.72 0.70 4.65
CA LEU A 28 -12.80 0.83 3.67
C LEU A 28 -12.29 1.33 2.32
N ILE A 29 -11.39 2.33 2.31
CA ILE A 29 -10.78 2.87 1.08
C ILE A 29 -9.96 1.78 0.38
N HIS A 30 -9.09 1.05 1.11
CA HIS A 30 -8.28 -0.04 0.55
C HIS A 30 -9.18 -1.12 -0.09
N THR A 31 -10.21 -1.56 0.63
CA THR A 31 -11.15 -2.58 0.11
C THR A 31 -11.87 -2.10 -1.16
N LEU A 32 -12.30 -0.84 -1.21
CA LEU A 32 -12.95 -0.29 -2.41
C LEU A 32 -11.96 -0.19 -3.58
N LEU A 33 -10.73 0.24 -3.36
CA LEU A 33 -9.68 0.26 -4.39
C LEU A 33 -9.28 -1.15 -4.86
N GLN A 34 -9.47 -2.17 -4.03
CA GLN A 34 -9.27 -3.56 -4.40
C GLN A 34 -10.40 -4.07 -5.30
N MET A 35 -11.66 -3.85 -4.92
CA MET A 35 -12.81 -4.50 -5.56
C MET A 35 -13.38 -3.75 -6.77
N LEU A 36 -13.42 -2.41 -6.73
CA LEU A 36 -14.09 -1.61 -7.76
C LEU A 36 -13.45 -1.70 -9.16
N PRO A 37 -12.12 -1.87 -9.32
CA PRO A 37 -11.54 -2.00 -10.65
C PRO A 37 -12.11 -3.15 -11.48
N ALA A 38 -12.56 -4.23 -10.84
CA ALA A 38 -13.18 -5.38 -11.50
C ALA A 38 -14.66 -5.17 -11.88
N ILE A 39 -15.27 -4.07 -11.44
CA ILE A 39 -16.67 -3.73 -11.70
C ILE A 39 -16.76 -2.82 -12.93
N ASP A 40 -17.82 -2.97 -13.73
CA ASP A 40 -18.07 -2.08 -14.84
C ASP A 40 -18.08 -0.61 -14.37
N PRO A 41 -17.38 0.30 -15.06
CA PRO A 41 -17.29 1.71 -14.63
C PRO A 41 -18.65 2.37 -14.40
N SER A 42 -19.67 2.01 -15.18
CA SER A 42 -21.03 2.57 -15.04
C SER A 42 -21.75 2.12 -13.76
N GLU A 43 -21.36 1.00 -13.16
CA GLU A 43 -21.96 0.46 -11.94
C GLU A 43 -21.15 0.78 -10.65
N ARG A 44 -19.90 1.23 -10.79
CA ARG A 44 -18.97 1.38 -9.66
C ARG A 44 -19.52 2.24 -8.53
N GLN A 45 -20.13 3.39 -8.85
CA GLN A 45 -20.65 4.31 -7.84
C GLN A 45 -21.79 3.69 -7.03
N ASP A 46 -22.74 3.07 -7.69
CA ASP A 46 -23.89 2.44 -7.03
C ASP A 46 -23.43 1.26 -6.17
N ARG A 47 -22.53 0.43 -6.68
CA ARG A 47 -21.96 -0.71 -5.97
C ARG A 47 -21.17 -0.25 -4.73
N ALA A 48 -20.37 0.80 -4.87
CA ALA A 48 -19.61 1.37 -3.75
C ALA A 48 -20.53 1.90 -2.64
N ARG A 49 -21.58 2.66 -2.99
CA ARG A 49 -22.57 3.16 -2.03
C ARG A 49 -23.30 2.03 -1.32
N GLN A 50 -23.77 1.04 -2.07
CA GLN A 50 -24.45 -0.13 -1.52
C GLN A 50 -23.54 -0.90 -0.56
N TRP A 51 -22.28 -1.09 -0.94
CA TRP A 51 -21.30 -1.77 -0.10
C TRP A 51 -21.01 -1.00 1.19
N CYS A 52 -20.82 0.33 1.12
CA CYS A 52 -20.65 1.17 2.31
C CYS A 52 -21.85 1.08 3.25
N ALA A 53 -23.07 1.13 2.73
CA ALA A 53 -24.29 1.05 3.53
C ALA A 53 -24.40 -0.31 4.30
N MET A 54 -23.89 -1.39 3.70
CA MET A 54 -23.89 -2.70 4.34
C MET A 54 -22.73 -2.88 5.33
N THR A 55 -21.55 -2.35 5.01
CA THR A 55 -20.32 -2.62 5.75
C THR A 55 -20.07 -1.63 6.89
N ALA A 56 -20.54 -0.39 6.71
CA ALA A 56 -20.38 0.70 7.67
C ALA A 56 -21.69 1.49 7.85
N PRO A 57 -22.78 0.82 8.31
CA PRO A 57 -24.10 1.44 8.41
C PRO A 57 -24.15 2.60 9.42
N GLU A 58 -23.15 2.71 10.29
CA GLU A 58 -23.02 3.81 11.25
C GLU A 58 -22.42 5.09 10.67
N MET A 59 -21.85 5.03 9.45
CA MET A 59 -21.32 6.21 8.78
C MET A 59 -22.45 7.08 8.25
N ASP A 60 -22.35 8.40 8.47
CA ASP A 60 -23.28 9.32 7.85
C ASP A 60 -23.03 9.49 6.34
N ILE A 61 -24.00 10.03 5.64
CA ILE A 61 -23.94 10.20 4.18
C ILE A 61 -22.76 11.11 3.78
N GLY A 62 -22.45 12.14 4.53
CA GLY A 62 -21.35 13.06 4.24
C GLY A 62 -19.99 12.38 4.36
N ASP A 63 -19.83 11.50 5.35
CA ASP A 63 -18.62 10.70 5.52
C ASP A 63 -18.45 9.67 4.40
N VAL A 64 -19.52 9.01 3.98
CA VAL A 64 -19.54 8.09 2.83
C VAL A 64 -19.17 8.86 1.55
N ASP A 65 -19.79 10.01 1.29
CA ASP A 65 -19.49 10.81 0.10
C ASP A 65 -18.04 11.27 0.08
N SER A 66 -17.52 11.71 1.22
CA SER A 66 -16.11 12.09 1.35
C SER A 66 -15.14 10.92 1.14
N LEU A 67 -15.51 9.73 1.59
CA LEU A 67 -14.72 8.51 1.38
C LEU A 67 -14.72 8.12 -0.10
N LEU A 68 -15.90 8.10 -0.72
CA LEU A 68 -16.04 7.75 -2.13
C LEU A 68 -15.34 8.77 -3.05
N ALA A 69 -15.36 10.05 -2.71
CA ALA A 69 -14.62 11.07 -3.45
C ALA A 69 -13.10 10.78 -3.46
N GLN A 70 -12.52 10.27 -2.38
CA GLN A 70 -11.11 9.84 -2.37
C GLN A 70 -10.87 8.64 -3.26
N VAL A 71 -11.74 7.63 -3.20
CA VAL A 71 -11.62 6.42 -4.01
C VAL A 71 -11.73 6.74 -5.51
N PHE A 72 -12.76 7.47 -5.91
CA PHE A 72 -12.98 7.84 -7.31
C PHE A 72 -11.97 8.87 -7.81
N GLY A 73 -11.46 9.75 -6.93
CA GLY A 73 -10.35 10.63 -7.26
C GLY A 73 -9.08 9.89 -7.70
N VAL A 74 -8.92 8.63 -7.25
CA VAL A 74 -7.85 7.75 -7.70
C VAL A 74 -8.26 6.93 -8.93
N LEU A 75 -9.44 6.29 -8.89
CA LEU A 75 -9.88 5.36 -9.94
C LEU A 75 -10.17 6.04 -11.29
N ASP A 76 -10.68 7.28 -11.24
CA ASP A 76 -11.08 8.03 -12.43
C ASP A 76 -9.93 8.91 -12.98
N ASP A 77 -8.81 8.98 -12.28
CA ASP A 77 -7.65 9.72 -12.75
C ASP A 77 -6.82 8.88 -13.73
N PRO A 78 -6.70 9.30 -14.99
CA PRO A 78 -5.98 8.53 -16.02
C PRO A 78 -4.49 8.30 -15.69
N ARG A 79 -3.90 9.11 -14.82
CA ARG A 79 -2.51 8.92 -14.37
C ARG A 79 -2.31 7.60 -13.62
N TYR A 80 -3.36 7.11 -12.95
CA TYR A 80 -3.32 5.89 -12.14
C TYR A 80 -3.96 4.69 -12.83
N ALA A 81 -4.57 4.87 -14.00
CA ALA A 81 -5.20 3.77 -14.75
C ALA A 81 -4.30 2.53 -14.93
N PRO A 82 -2.98 2.66 -15.18
CA PRO A 82 -2.10 1.49 -15.28
C PRO A 82 -2.03 0.64 -14.00
N LEU A 83 -2.30 1.22 -12.83
CA LEU A 83 -2.31 0.48 -11.56
C LEU A 83 -3.50 -0.50 -11.47
N PHE A 84 -4.54 -0.26 -12.24
CA PHE A 84 -5.80 -1.01 -12.22
C PHE A 84 -6.03 -1.81 -13.50
N ALA A 85 -5.00 -1.95 -14.32
CA ALA A 85 -5.03 -2.79 -15.53
C ALA A 85 -5.19 -4.28 -15.17
N PRO A 86 -5.63 -5.13 -16.10
CA PRO A 86 -5.86 -6.57 -15.85
C PRO A 86 -4.63 -7.33 -15.32
N GLU A 87 -3.42 -6.85 -15.63
CA GLU A 87 -2.15 -7.43 -15.16
C GLU A 87 -1.80 -7.04 -13.72
N SER A 88 -2.56 -6.12 -13.13
CA SER A 88 -2.38 -5.69 -11.76
C SER A 88 -3.01 -6.68 -10.78
N ILE A 89 -2.27 -7.05 -9.75
CA ILE A 89 -2.72 -7.94 -8.68
C ILE A 89 -2.91 -7.11 -7.40
N ALA A 90 -4.08 -7.20 -6.80
CA ALA A 90 -4.38 -6.57 -5.52
C ALA A 90 -4.09 -7.51 -4.35
N GLU A 91 -3.79 -6.95 -3.17
CA GLU A 91 -3.66 -7.67 -1.89
C GLU A 91 -2.69 -8.85 -1.97
N VAL A 92 -1.48 -8.59 -2.49
CA VAL A 92 -0.47 -9.64 -2.65
C VAL A 92 0.22 -9.91 -1.32
N SER A 93 -0.08 -11.06 -0.73
CA SER A 93 0.62 -11.54 0.46
C SER A 93 2.06 -11.92 0.12
N VAL A 94 3.01 -11.35 0.87
CA VAL A 94 4.44 -11.64 0.74
C VAL A 94 5.01 -12.09 2.08
N MET A 95 5.88 -13.10 2.03
CA MET A 95 6.62 -13.55 3.20
C MET A 95 8.00 -14.10 2.80
N GLY A 96 8.95 -13.98 3.68
CA GLY A 96 10.29 -14.50 3.47
C GLY A 96 11.22 -14.22 4.63
N THR A 97 12.46 -14.65 4.52
CA THR A 97 13.51 -14.37 5.50
C THR A 97 14.52 -13.42 4.88
N LEU A 98 14.75 -12.29 5.55
CA LEU A 98 15.75 -11.29 5.16
C LEU A 98 16.89 -11.27 6.18
N LYS A 99 18.11 -11.02 5.70
CA LYS A 99 19.26 -10.75 6.57
C LYS A 99 19.28 -9.26 6.91
N LEU A 100 18.94 -8.93 8.14
CA LEU A 100 18.95 -7.55 8.69
C LEU A 100 19.95 -7.49 9.83
N GLY A 101 20.97 -6.64 9.71
CA GLY A 101 22.04 -6.54 10.72
C GLY A 101 22.86 -7.82 10.93
N GLY A 102 22.93 -8.70 9.92
CA GLY A 102 23.61 -10.00 10.04
C GLY A 102 22.70 -11.12 10.57
N GLU A 103 21.54 -10.82 11.11
CA GLU A 103 20.55 -11.77 11.62
C GLU A 103 19.50 -12.11 10.58
N ALA A 104 19.06 -13.38 10.58
CA ALA A 104 17.93 -13.82 9.77
C ALA A 104 16.63 -13.46 10.48
N ARG A 105 15.79 -12.63 9.85
CA ARG A 105 14.48 -12.23 10.38
C ARG A 105 13.38 -12.64 9.41
N ALA A 106 12.33 -13.26 9.92
CA ALA A 106 11.12 -13.53 9.14
C ALA A 106 10.36 -12.21 8.93
N VAL A 107 9.97 -11.95 7.68
CA VAL A 107 9.22 -10.75 7.29
C VAL A 107 7.97 -11.18 6.55
N SER A 108 6.83 -10.59 6.88
CA SER A 108 5.55 -10.83 6.18
C SER A 108 4.75 -9.54 6.06
N GLY A 109 3.94 -9.46 5.02
CA GLY A 109 3.04 -8.33 4.81
C GLY A 109 2.13 -8.52 3.60
N VAL A 110 1.33 -7.51 3.31
CA VAL A 110 0.42 -7.49 2.16
C VAL A 110 0.71 -6.23 1.34
N ILE A 111 0.97 -6.40 0.06
CA ILE A 111 1.15 -5.31 -0.91
C ILE A 111 -0.21 -4.97 -1.50
N ASP A 112 -0.64 -3.72 -1.40
CA ASP A 112 -1.96 -3.29 -1.90
C ASP A 112 -2.10 -3.52 -3.41
N ARG A 113 -1.05 -3.20 -4.19
CA ARG A 113 -0.99 -3.45 -5.63
C ARG A 113 0.40 -3.86 -6.10
N LEU A 114 0.44 -4.90 -6.91
CA LEU A 114 1.64 -5.33 -7.63
C LEU A 114 1.33 -5.31 -9.12
N VAL A 115 2.12 -4.57 -9.91
CA VAL A 115 1.94 -4.44 -11.36
C VAL A 115 3.24 -4.81 -12.06
N ALA A 116 3.21 -5.82 -12.92
CA ALA A 116 4.37 -6.24 -13.70
C ALA A 116 4.14 -5.89 -15.18
N VAL A 117 4.82 -4.87 -15.68
CA VAL A 117 4.71 -4.40 -17.07
C VAL A 117 6.10 -4.25 -17.68
N GLY A 118 6.33 -4.93 -18.81
CA GLY A 118 7.63 -4.92 -19.48
C GLY A 118 8.76 -5.31 -18.52
N ASP A 119 9.79 -4.48 -18.45
CA ASP A 119 10.96 -4.70 -17.59
C ASP A 119 10.81 -4.07 -16.19
N THR A 120 9.59 -3.66 -15.82
CA THR A 120 9.34 -3.00 -14.53
C THR A 120 8.29 -3.73 -13.71
N VAL A 121 8.51 -3.80 -12.41
CA VAL A 121 7.56 -4.23 -11.40
C VAL A 121 7.30 -3.05 -10.47
N LEU A 122 6.03 -2.67 -10.33
CA LEU A 122 5.60 -1.62 -9.40
C LEU A 122 5.02 -2.27 -8.15
N ILE A 123 5.55 -1.90 -7.01
CA ILE A 123 4.98 -2.17 -5.69
C ILE A 123 4.29 -0.89 -5.27
N VAL A 124 2.98 -0.93 -5.06
CA VAL A 124 2.18 0.24 -4.69
C VAL A 124 1.51 -0.02 -3.36
N ASP A 125 1.59 0.96 -2.48
CA ASP A 125 0.97 0.94 -1.17
C ASP A 125 0.13 2.22 -0.99
N TYR A 126 -1.12 2.06 -0.53
CA TYR A 126 -2.06 3.16 -0.38
C TYR A 126 -1.92 3.84 0.98
N LYS A 127 -1.90 5.16 0.98
CA LYS A 127 -1.87 5.99 2.19
C LYS A 127 -3.11 6.87 2.24
N THR A 128 -3.95 6.64 3.24
CA THR A 128 -5.25 7.33 3.39
C THR A 128 -5.16 8.56 4.31
N GLY A 129 -3.99 8.79 4.92
CA GLY A 129 -3.72 9.96 5.76
C GLY A 129 -3.75 11.27 4.98
N ARG A 130 -4.09 12.37 5.67
CA ARG A 130 -4.19 13.71 5.06
C ARG A 130 -2.83 14.35 4.79
N HIS A 131 -1.77 13.88 5.47
CA HIS A 131 -0.43 14.42 5.27
C HIS A 131 0.21 13.77 4.05
N ILE A 132 0.45 14.56 3.01
CA ILE A 132 1.13 14.15 1.79
C ILE A 132 2.51 14.79 1.83
N PRO A 133 3.61 14.00 1.76
CA PRO A 133 4.96 14.55 1.72
C PRO A 133 5.16 15.42 0.48
N GLU A 134 5.84 16.57 0.65
CA GLU A 134 6.14 17.47 -0.46
C GLU A 134 7.25 16.92 -1.39
N THR A 135 8.11 16.08 -0.85
CA THR A 135 9.24 15.46 -1.58
C THR A 135 9.38 13.99 -1.22
N PRO A 136 10.02 13.18 -2.08
CA PRO A 136 10.34 11.77 -1.75
C PRO A 136 11.15 11.60 -0.46
N ASP A 137 12.00 12.56 -0.13
CA ASP A 137 12.83 12.50 1.08
C ASP A 137 12.04 12.79 2.36
N ALA A 138 10.90 13.48 2.24
CA ALA A 138 9.98 13.75 3.35
C ALA A 138 9.04 12.57 3.68
N VAL A 139 9.16 11.47 2.94
CA VAL A 139 8.40 10.23 3.24
C VAL A 139 8.77 9.74 4.64
N ALA A 140 7.74 9.48 5.46
CA ALA A 140 7.92 9.00 6.83
C ALA A 140 8.77 7.73 6.88
N GLU A 141 9.63 7.61 7.90
CA GLU A 141 10.56 6.50 8.04
C GLU A 141 9.85 5.13 8.04
N ALA A 142 8.71 5.03 8.73
CA ALA A 142 7.91 3.79 8.77
C ALA A 142 7.49 3.34 7.35
N HIS A 143 7.02 4.27 6.51
CA HIS A 143 6.64 3.97 5.13
C HIS A 143 7.85 3.57 4.28
N ALA A 144 8.98 4.26 4.45
CA ALA A 144 10.20 3.91 3.73
C ALA A 144 10.69 2.49 4.12
N ARG A 145 10.63 2.13 5.41
CA ARG A 145 10.96 0.78 5.90
C ARG A 145 10.05 -0.29 5.32
N GLN A 146 8.74 -0.06 5.33
CA GLN A 146 7.76 -0.97 4.73
C GLN A 146 8.07 -1.22 3.26
N MET A 147 8.26 -0.16 2.48
CA MET A 147 8.55 -0.27 1.05
C MET A 147 9.91 -0.92 0.77
N ALA A 148 10.91 -0.70 1.62
CA ALA A 148 12.22 -1.33 1.51
C ALA A 148 12.14 -2.84 1.75
N LEU A 149 11.37 -3.28 2.74
CA LEU A 149 11.14 -4.70 3.04
C LEU A 149 10.33 -5.39 1.93
N TYR A 150 9.27 -4.74 1.41
CA TYR A 150 8.54 -5.26 0.26
C TYR A 150 9.45 -5.43 -0.96
N ARG A 151 10.26 -4.42 -1.27
CA ARG A 151 11.20 -4.50 -2.40
C ARG A 151 12.20 -5.63 -2.21
N ALA A 152 12.74 -5.80 -0.99
CA ALA A 152 13.70 -6.85 -0.70
C ALA A 152 13.10 -8.27 -0.86
N LEU A 153 11.81 -8.45 -0.57
CA LEU A 153 11.09 -9.71 -0.76
C LEU A 153 10.73 -9.96 -2.24
N VAL A 154 10.34 -8.91 -2.96
CA VAL A 154 9.81 -9.03 -4.33
C VAL A 154 10.93 -9.09 -5.38
N ALA A 155 11.99 -8.28 -5.23
CA ALA A 155 13.03 -8.19 -6.26
C ALA A 155 13.67 -9.53 -6.66
N PRO A 156 13.95 -10.47 -5.75
CA PRO A 156 14.48 -11.79 -6.12
C PRO A 156 13.51 -12.64 -6.96
N LEU A 157 12.21 -12.37 -6.91
CA LEU A 157 11.18 -13.09 -7.68
C LEU A 157 11.11 -12.62 -9.14
N TYR A 158 11.69 -11.46 -9.44
CA TYR A 158 11.67 -10.86 -10.78
C TYR A 158 13.10 -10.55 -11.27
N PRO A 159 13.92 -11.58 -11.51
CA PRO A 159 15.30 -11.37 -11.95
C PRO A 159 15.33 -10.64 -13.29
N GLY A 160 16.20 -9.63 -13.40
CA GLY A 160 16.36 -8.80 -14.60
C GLY A 160 15.33 -7.68 -14.75
N LYS A 161 14.32 -7.57 -13.86
CA LYS A 161 13.38 -6.45 -13.87
C LYS A 161 13.74 -5.38 -12.86
N THR A 162 13.38 -4.14 -13.17
CA THR A 162 13.48 -3.02 -12.23
C THR A 162 12.28 -3.02 -11.29
N VAL A 163 12.51 -3.16 -9.99
CA VAL A 163 11.45 -3.09 -8.99
C VAL A 163 11.40 -1.68 -8.39
N ARG A 164 10.29 -0.98 -8.60
CA ARG A 164 10.01 0.38 -8.11
C ARG A 164 8.96 0.33 -7.01
N THR A 165 9.08 1.22 -6.04
CA THR A 165 8.18 1.31 -4.89
C THR A 165 7.49 2.67 -4.86
N LEU A 166 6.18 2.65 -4.79
CA LEU A 166 5.33 3.82 -4.94
C LEU A 166 4.35 3.90 -3.76
N LEU A 167 4.21 5.08 -3.18
CA LEU A 167 3.18 5.40 -2.22
C LEU A 167 2.09 6.22 -2.93
N LEU A 168 0.84 5.73 -2.89
CA LEU A 168 -0.30 6.42 -3.46
C LEU A 168 -1.16 7.02 -2.34
N PHE A 169 -1.09 8.34 -2.19
CA PHE A 169 -1.88 9.09 -1.23
C PHE A 169 -3.28 9.36 -1.80
N THR A 170 -4.32 8.89 -1.11
CA THR A 170 -5.71 8.99 -1.60
C THR A 170 -6.42 10.26 -1.19
N ALA A 171 -6.02 10.91 -0.11
CA ALA A 171 -6.67 12.13 0.41
C ALA A 171 -6.51 13.35 -0.51
N GLY A 172 -5.46 13.37 -1.32
CA GLY A 172 -5.25 14.31 -2.43
C GLY A 172 -4.42 13.56 -3.44
N PRO A 173 -5.02 12.92 -4.47
CA PRO A 173 -4.38 11.90 -5.27
C PRO A 173 -2.98 12.28 -5.76
N ALA A 174 -1.96 11.72 -5.10
CA ALA A 174 -0.55 11.97 -5.37
C ALA A 174 0.23 10.65 -5.25
N MET A 175 1.13 10.41 -6.20
CA MET A 175 1.98 9.23 -6.20
C MET A 175 3.42 9.65 -6.01
N ILE A 176 4.07 9.07 -5.01
CA ILE A 176 5.46 9.37 -4.65
C ILE A 176 6.28 8.09 -4.76
N GLU A 177 7.32 8.13 -5.58
CA GLU A 177 8.30 7.04 -5.63
C GLU A 177 9.30 7.18 -4.49
N VAL A 178 9.50 6.11 -3.74
CA VAL A 178 10.54 6.06 -2.69
C VAL A 178 11.88 5.75 -3.36
N SER A 179 12.83 6.65 -3.25
CA SER A 179 14.13 6.52 -3.92
C SER A 179 14.94 5.31 -3.43
N GLY A 180 15.81 4.79 -4.31
CA GLY A 180 16.70 3.69 -3.95
C GLY A 180 17.59 4.00 -2.74
N GLU A 181 18.06 5.24 -2.62
CA GLU A 181 18.85 5.70 -1.48
C GLU A 181 18.04 5.69 -0.19
N ARG A 182 16.80 6.18 -0.25
CA ARG A 182 15.89 6.19 0.90
C ARG A 182 15.55 4.78 1.36
N LEU A 183 15.33 3.85 0.43
CA LEU A 183 15.08 2.44 0.73
C LEU A 183 16.31 1.78 1.37
N ALA A 184 17.52 2.04 0.84
CA ALA A 184 18.75 1.49 1.39
C ALA A 184 19.01 2.01 2.81
N SER A 185 18.81 3.31 3.05
CA SER A 185 18.91 3.92 4.38
C SER A 185 17.92 3.30 5.38
N ALA A 186 16.67 3.09 4.95
CA ALA A 186 15.64 2.49 5.79
C ALA A 186 15.97 1.04 6.19
N LEU A 187 16.51 0.24 5.26
CA LEU A 187 16.98 -1.13 5.57
C LEU A 187 18.18 -1.12 6.53
N ALA A 188 19.13 -0.19 6.33
CA ALA A 188 20.28 -0.06 7.22
C ALA A 188 19.85 0.31 8.66
N GLY A 189 18.83 1.15 8.81
CA GLY A 189 18.24 1.49 10.10
C GLY A 189 17.62 0.30 10.82
N LEU A 190 17.00 -0.63 10.09
CA LEU A 190 16.46 -1.89 10.65
C LEU A 190 17.54 -2.87 11.11
N ALA A 191 18.75 -2.72 10.59
CA ALA A 191 19.89 -3.55 10.98
C ALA A 191 20.51 -3.15 12.34
N GLN A 192 20.15 -1.98 12.86
CA GLN A 192 20.69 -1.41 14.11
C GLN A 192 19.69 -1.47 15.27
N SER A 193 18.44 -1.86 15.00
CA SER A 193 17.34 -1.99 15.98
C SER A 193 17.07 -3.45 16.32
#